data_cee859b119eeaba1703ece0b6b4cd926
#
_entry.id   cee859b119eeaba1703ece0b6b4cd926
#
_cell.length_a   1.000
_cell.length_b   1.000
_cell.length_c   1.000
_cell.angle_alpha   90.00
_cell.angle_beta   90.00
_cell.angle_gamma   90.00
#
_symmetry.space_group_name_H-M   'P 1'
#
loop_
_entity.id
_entity.type
_entity.pdbx_description
1 polymer ?
#
loop_
_entity_poly.entity_id
_entity_poly.type
_entity_poly.pdbx_seq_one_letter_code
_entity_poly.pdbx_strand_id
1 'polypeptide(L)'
;SLQSVTIPNSVTSIGDYAFEQCYSLQSVTIPNSITSIGDGVFNVCKSLQSITIPNSVTKIGGGAFRRCESLQSVTIPNSVTKIGNRAFWECTQLDEPSRLRLKELNYTEN
;
A
#
# COMPACT_ATOMS: atom_id res chain seq x y z
N SER A 1 -20.80 -1.19 2.04
CA SER A 1 -19.36 -0.94 2.11
C SER A 1 -18.57 -2.11 1.52
N LEU A 2 -17.51 -1.80 0.81
CA LEU A 2 -16.67 -2.79 0.15
C LEU A 2 -15.70 -3.42 1.15
N GLN A 3 -15.61 -4.75 1.14
CA GLN A 3 -14.63 -5.48 1.96
C GLN A 3 -13.45 -5.95 1.14
N SER A 4 -13.62 -6.16 -0.15
CA SER A 4 -12.53 -6.54 -1.03
C SER A 4 -12.72 -5.91 -2.40
N VAL A 5 -11.60 -5.66 -3.08
CA VAL A 5 -11.60 -5.07 -4.41
C VAL A 5 -10.59 -5.82 -5.26
N THR A 6 -11.01 -6.19 -6.48
CA THR A 6 -10.11 -6.73 -7.48
C THR A 6 -10.03 -5.71 -8.61
N ILE A 7 -8.86 -5.12 -8.78
CA ILE A 7 -8.64 -4.13 -9.82
C ILE A 7 -8.34 -4.86 -11.13
N PRO A 8 -9.08 -4.59 -12.20
CA PRO A 8 -8.89 -5.36 -13.45
C PRO A 8 -7.57 -5.00 -14.15
N ASN A 9 -7.10 -5.93 -14.98
CA ASN A 9 -5.83 -5.78 -15.70
C ASN A 9 -5.79 -4.64 -16.71
N SER A 10 -6.94 -4.10 -17.06
CA SER A 10 -7.01 -2.96 -17.97
C SER A 10 -6.63 -1.64 -17.31
N VAL A 11 -6.59 -1.62 -15.96
CA VAL A 11 -6.22 -0.42 -15.22
C VAL A 11 -4.69 -0.33 -15.17
N THR A 12 -4.14 0.82 -15.55
CA THR A 12 -2.68 1.03 -15.58
C THR A 12 -2.18 1.94 -14.47
N SER A 13 -3.07 2.69 -13.82
CA SER A 13 -2.68 3.54 -12.71
C SER A 13 -3.85 3.68 -11.74
N ILE A 14 -3.53 4.01 -10.50
CA ILE A 14 -4.52 4.29 -9.47
C ILE A 14 -4.34 5.75 -9.08
N GLY A 15 -5.39 6.53 -9.23
CA GLY A 15 -5.32 7.96 -8.91
C GLY A 15 -5.09 8.21 -7.42
N ASP A 16 -4.56 9.38 -7.12
CA ASP A 16 -4.30 9.77 -5.73
C ASP A 16 -5.59 9.70 -4.92
N TYR A 17 -5.49 9.14 -3.71
CA TYR A 17 -6.61 9.03 -2.75
C TYR A 17 -7.79 8.18 -3.25
N ALA A 18 -7.58 7.33 -4.26
CA ALA A 18 -8.68 6.59 -4.89
C ALA A 18 -9.47 5.73 -3.91
N PHE A 19 -8.80 5.14 -2.92
CA PHE A 19 -9.44 4.29 -1.90
C PHE A 19 -9.29 4.89 -0.50
N GLU A 20 -9.09 6.20 -0.42
CA GLU A 20 -8.94 6.86 0.89
C GLU A 20 -10.15 6.61 1.77
N GLN A 21 -9.90 6.30 3.03
CA GLN A 21 -10.95 6.12 4.04
C GLN A 21 -11.95 5.00 3.72
N CYS A 22 -11.51 3.99 2.98
CA CYS A 22 -12.32 2.80 2.78
C CYS A 22 -12.24 1.93 4.05
N TYR A 23 -13.01 2.30 5.06
CA TYR A 23 -12.87 1.73 6.41
C TYR A 23 -13.20 0.23 6.50
N SER A 24 -13.99 -0.28 5.58
CA SER A 24 -14.38 -1.70 5.58
C SER A 24 -13.51 -2.55 4.67
N LEU A 25 -12.60 -1.94 3.93
CA LEU A 25 -11.78 -2.66 2.95
C LEU A 25 -10.75 -3.51 3.67
N GLN A 26 -10.81 -4.83 3.48
CA GLN A 26 -9.93 -5.79 4.14
C GLN A 26 -8.84 -6.32 3.21
N SER A 27 -9.11 -6.39 1.91
CA SER A 27 -8.14 -6.90 0.95
C SER A 27 -8.28 -6.23 -0.40
N VAL A 28 -7.18 -6.12 -1.11
CA VAL A 28 -7.14 -5.57 -2.47
C VAL A 28 -6.21 -6.42 -3.31
N THR A 29 -6.66 -6.77 -4.52
CA THR A 29 -5.81 -7.45 -5.50
C THR A 29 -5.37 -6.41 -6.53
N ILE A 30 -4.07 -6.15 -6.58
CA ILE A 30 -3.49 -5.17 -7.51
C ILE A 30 -2.88 -5.93 -8.68
N PRO A 31 -3.31 -5.64 -9.93
CA PRO A 31 -2.80 -6.39 -11.08
C PRO A 31 -1.41 -5.93 -11.52
N ASN A 32 -0.75 -6.75 -12.31
CA ASN A 32 0.58 -6.43 -12.83
C ASN A 32 0.59 -5.29 -13.85
N SER A 33 -0.55 -4.79 -14.23
CA SER A 33 -0.66 -3.63 -15.12
C SER A 33 -0.37 -2.30 -14.41
N ILE A 34 -0.41 -2.29 -13.08
CA ILE A 34 -0.17 -1.08 -12.28
C ILE A 34 1.33 -0.86 -12.13
N THR A 35 1.80 0.35 -12.46
CA THR A 35 3.22 0.68 -12.37
C THR A 35 3.57 1.58 -11.20
N SER A 36 2.59 2.23 -10.60
CA SER A 36 2.83 3.06 -9.42
C SER A 36 1.57 3.12 -8.56
N ILE A 37 1.78 3.36 -7.27
CA ILE A 37 0.71 3.61 -6.32
C ILE A 37 0.79 5.08 -5.95
N GLY A 38 -0.28 5.82 -6.19
CA GLY A 38 -0.31 7.27 -5.95
C GLY A 38 -0.31 7.63 -4.48
N ASP A 39 -0.31 8.94 -4.23
CA ASP A 39 -0.35 9.46 -2.88
C ASP A 39 -1.70 9.14 -2.23
N GLY A 40 -1.65 8.68 -0.98
CA GLY A 40 -2.84 8.48 -0.18
C GLY A 40 -3.85 7.46 -0.69
N VAL A 41 -3.46 6.60 -1.63
CA VAL A 41 -4.40 5.66 -2.27
C VAL A 41 -5.17 4.85 -1.23
N PHE A 42 -4.50 4.35 -0.21
CA PHE A 42 -5.13 3.57 0.86
C PHE A 42 -5.03 4.28 2.21
N ASN A 43 -4.98 5.61 2.19
CA ASN A 43 -4.89 6.40 3.41
C ASN A 43 -6.09 6.11 4.32
N VAL A 44 -5.82 5.73 5.55
CA VAL A 44 -6.82 5.46 6.58
C VAL A 44 -7.77 4.31 6.22
N CYS A 45 -7.25 3.28 5.57
CA CYS A 45 -8.00 2.03 5.35
C CYS A 45 -7.82 1.17 6.60
N LYS A 46 -8.65 1.41 7.60
CA LYS A 46 -8.46 0.86 8.96
C LYS A 46 -8.61 -0.64 9.05
N SER A 47 -9.30 -1.27 8.12
CA SER A 47 -9.54 -2.72 8.14
C SER A 47 -8.63 -3.51 7.19
N LEU A 48 -7.81 -2.83 6.41
CA LEU A 48 -6.91 -3.51 5.47
C LEU A 48 -5.88 -4.31 6.24
N GLN A 49 -5.84 -5.63 6.01
CA GLN A 49 -5.02 -6.56 6.79
C GLN A 49 -3.71 -6.94 6.09
N SER A 50 -3.74 -7.04 4.77
CA SER A 50 -2.55 -7.40 4.02
C SER A 50 -2.65 -6.88 2.60
N ILE A 51 -1.50 -6.68 1.98
CA ILE A 51 -1.46 -6.28 0.58
C ILE A 51 -0.20 -6.83 -0.06
N THR A 52 -0.34 -7.32 -1.30
CA THR A 52 0.77 -7.77 -2.11
C THR A 52 0.94 -6.79 -3.25
N ILE A 53 2.09 -6.14 -3.29
CA ILE A 53 2.41 -5.17 -4.33
C ILE A 53 3.06 -5.92 -5.48
N PRO A 54 2.53 -5.82 -6.71
CA PRO A 54 3.07 -6.60 -7.83
C PRO A 54 4.43 -6.09 -8.30
N ASN A 55 5.16 -6.97 -9.00
CA ASN A 55 6.51 -6.67 -9.50
C ASN A 55 6.54 -5.54 -10.54
N SER A 56 5.41 -5.12 -11.04
CA SER A 56 5.31 -4.00 -11.99
C SER A 56 5.42 -2.65 -11.32
N VAL A 57 5.20 -2.58 -9.99
CA VAL A 57 5.18 -1.30 -9.27
C VAL A 57 6.61 -0.86 -8.97
N THR A 58 6.93 0.38 -9.33
CA THR A 58 8.25 0.96 -9.09
C THR A 58 8.25 2.04 -8.02
N LYS A 59 7.07 2.54 -7.66
CA LYS A 59 6.96 3.71 -6.79
C LYS A 59 5.70 3.61 -5.92
N ILE A 60 5.84 3.96 -4.66
CA ILE A 60 4.72 4.06 -3.72
C ILE A 60 4.68 5.51 -3.24
N GLY A 61 3.54 6.15 -3.40
CA GLY A 61 3.37 7.56 -3.07
C GLY A 61 3.33 7.86 -1.58
N GLY A 62 3.42 9.14 -1.24
CA GLY A 62 3.37 9.60 0.14
C GLY A 62 2.03 9.29 0.77
N GLY A 63 2.04 8.78 2.01
CA GLY A 63 0.83 8.46 2.74
C GLY A 63 -0.01 7.35 2.14
N ALA A 64 0.53 6.58 1.19
CA ALA A 64 -0.26 5.59 0.46
C ALA A 64 -0.96 4.59 1.39
N PHE A 65 -0.32 4.20 2.48
CA PHE A 65 -0.88 3.28 3.48
C PHE A 65 -0.92 3.91 4.87
N ARG A 66 -0.95 5.23 4.93
CA ARG A 66 -0.95 5.97 6.19
C ARG A 66 -2.15 5.55 7.02
N ARG A 67 -1.91 5.25 8.29
CA ARG A 67 -2.95 4.86 9.26
C ARG A 67 -3.75 3.62 8.86
N CYS A 68 -3.13 2.71 8.15
CA CYS A 68 -3.70 1.38 7.94
C CYS A 68 -3.43 0.58 9.21
N GLU A 69 -4.24 0.82 10.22
CA GLU A 69 -3.98 0.35 11.59
C GLU A 69 -4.07 -1.17 11.75
N SER A 70 -4.78 -1.84 10.83
CA SER A 70 -4.88 -3.30 10.86
C SER A 70 -3.91 -3.99 9.92
N LEU A 71 -3.12 -3.23 9.18
CA LEU A 71 -2.20 -3.81 8.19
C LEU A 71 -1.10 -4.59 8.90
N GLN A 72 -1.10 -5.91 8.70
CA GLN A 72 -0.14 -6.80 9.35
C GLN A 72 1.00 -7.18 8.43
N SER A 73 0.73 -7.29 7.13
CA SER A 73 1.78 -7.66 6.19
C SER A 73 1.67 -6.88 4.90
N VAL A 74 2.83 -6.52 4.38
CA VAL A 74 2.93 -5.89 3.06
C VAL A 74 4.09 -6.55 2.33
N THR A 75 3.83 -7.06 1.13
CA THR A 75 4.86 -7.66 0.30
C THR A 75 5.32 -6.61 -0.70
N ILE A 76 6.57 -6.16 -0.56
CA ILE A 76 7.13 -5.11 -1.41
C ILE A 76 8.20 -5.75 -2.29
N PRO A 77 8.00 -5.78 -3.62
CA PRO A 77 8.96 -6.43 -4.51
C PRO A 77 10.20 -5.57 -4.72
N ASN A 78 11.23 -6.18 -5.31
CA ASN A 78 12.48 -5.46 -5.60
C ASN A 78 12.32 -4.38 -6.66
N SER A 79 11.22 -4.39 -7.41
CA SER A 79 10.95 -3.36 -8.41
C SER A 79 10.69 -2.00 -7.78
N VAL A 80 10.25 -1.94 -6.53
CA VAL A 80 9.96 -0.68 -5.84
C VAL A 80 11.27 -0.02 -5.46
N THR A 81 11.52 1.17 -6.01
CA THR A 81 12.74 1.93 -5.74
C THR A 81 12.47 3.22 -4.97
N LYS A 82 11.23 3.64 -4.88
CA LYS A 82 10.87 4.86 -4.15
C LYS A 82 9.64 4.65 -3.30
N ILE A 83 9.71 5.09 -2.05
CA ILE A 83 8.58 5.11 -1.14
C ILE A 83 8.45 6.53 -0.62
N GLY A 84 7.27 7.11 -0.78
CA GLY A 84 7.02 8.49 -0.37
C GLY A 84 6.99 8.67 1.14
N ASN A 85 6.97 9.93 1.57
CA ASN A 85 6.96 10.27 2.99
C ASN A 85 5.72 9.72 3.67
N ARG A 86 5.91 9.09 4.82
CA ARG A 86 4.84 8.58 5.66
C ARG A 86 3.92 7.57 4.95
N ALA A 87 4.46 6.88 3.94
CA ALA A 87 3.66 5.90 3.20
C ALA A 87 3.06 4.84 4.13
N PHE A 88 3.76 4.47 5.20
CA PHE A 88 3.29 3.48 6.19
C PHE A 88 3.19 4.08 7.59
N TRP A 89 2.93 5.38 7.67
CA TRP A 89 2.87 6.07 8.96
C TRP A 89 1.71 5.53 9.79
N GLU A 90 2.00 5.22 11.04
CA GLU A 90 1.02 4.66 11.98
C GLU A 90 0.40 3.34 11.54
N CYS A 91 1.12 2.54 10.76
CA CYS A 91 0.77 1.14 10.52
C CYS A 91 1.31 0.34 11.70
N THR A 92 0.61 0.38 12.82
CA THR A 92 1.12 -0.09 14.10
C THR A 92 1.16 -1.61 14.23
N GLN A 93 0.52 -2.34 13.33
CA GLN A 93 0.40 -3.79 13.40
C GLN A 93 1.31 -4.54 12.42
N LEU A 94 2.18 -3.84 11.71
CA LEU A 94 3.05 -4.49 10.72
C LEU A 94 3.92 -5.56 11.38
N ASP A 95 3.99 -6.73 10.76
CA ASP A 95 4.83 -7.82 11.24
C ASP A 95 6.31 -7.52 11.00
N GLU A 96 7.17 -8.33 11.58
CA GLU A 96 8.62 -8.10 11.50
C GLU A 96 9.15 -8.17 10.07
N PRO A 97 8.78 -9.18 9.25
CA PRO A 97 9.27 -9.21 7.87
C PRO A 97 8.94 -7.93 7.10
N SER A 98 7.73 -7.39 7.29
CA SER A 98 7.32 -6.15 6.61
C SER A 98 8.15 -4.97 7.07
N ARG A 99 8.37 -4.84 8.37
CA ARG A 99 9.19 -3.75 8.93
C ARG A 99 10.64 -3.84 8.47
N LEU A 100 11.18 -5.06 8.42
CA LEU A 100 12.54 -5.26 7.95
C LEU A 100 12.68 -4.88 6.47
N ARG A 101 11.68 -5.21 5.67
CA ARG A 101 11.69 -4.85 4.26
C ARG A 101 11.70 -3.35 4.06
N LEU A 102 10.90 -2.61 4.84
CA LEU A 102 10.89 -1.15 4.79
C LEU A 102 12.26 -0.58 5.17
N LYS A 103 12.89 -1.18 6.17
CA LYS A 103 14.22 -0.75 6.59
C LYS A 103 15.25 -0.96 5.48
N GLU A 104 15.18 -2.08 4.75
CA GLU A 104 16.05 -2.35 3.61
C GLU A 104 15.92 -1.28 2.52
N LEU A 105 14.74 -0.70 2.39
CA LEU A 105 14.45 0.32 1.39
C LEU A 105 14.74 1.73 1.91
N ASN A 106 15.33 1.84 3.09
CA ASN A 106 15.66 3.12 3.72
C ASN A 106 14.41 3.98 3.99
N TYR A 107 13.29 3.34 4.21
CA TYR A 107 12.07 4.05 4.55
C TYR A 107 12.17 4.66 5.94
N THR A 108 11.80 5.92 6.08
CA THR A 108 11.73 6.60 7.36
C THR A 108 10.40 7.34 7.48
N GLU A 109 9.98 7.58 8.71
CA GLU A 109 8.69 8.24 8.97
C GLU A 109 8.86 9.72 9.30
N ASN A 110 9.91 10.32 8.87
CA ASN A 110 10.18 11.74 9.15
C ASN A 110 9.36 12.68 8.28
#